data_f1a352fedb141e04f6930ba53a443699
#
_entry.id   f1a352fedb141e04f6930ba53a443699
#
_cell.length_a   1.000
_cell.length_b   1.000
_cell.length_c   1.000
_cell.angle_alpha   90.00
_cell.angle_beta   90.00
_cell.angle_gamma   90.00
#
_symmetry.space_group_name_H-M   'P 1'
#
loop_
_entity.id
_entity.type
_entity.pdbx_description
1 polymer ?
#
loop_
_entity_poly.entity_id
_entity_poly.type
_entity_poly.pdbx_seq_one_letter_code
_entity_poly.pdbx_strand_id
1 'polypeptide(L)'
;TRTSSSAASDVYKRQYLGQKLSETVQQISDRQRELLHLAAVMVNNFTNHLFALSNEILEENELQPDLLHPLIKETFAKTQLNDPATIQTGPAVRGDMATINRHMELLKKHPQILQVYQSLTSSIISKHGKNEV
;
A
#
# COMPACT_ATOMS: atom_id res chain seq x y z
N THR A 1 33.58 -13.34 1.22
CA THR A 1 33.64 -12.67 -0.10
C THR A 1 32.33 -12.77 -0.91
N ARG A 2 31.13 -12.68 -0.27
CA ARG A 2 29.81 -12.73 -0.95
C ARG A 2 29.00 -11.41 -0.88
N THR A 3 29.55 -10.33 -0.34
CA THR A 3 28.83 -9.05 -0.11
C THR A 3 28.96 -8.01 -1.22
N SER A 4 29.92 -8.13 -2.13
CA SER A 4 30.19 -7.10 -3.16
C SER A 4 29.24 -7.18 -4.39
N SER A 5 28.74 -8.38 -4.75
CA SER A 5 27.88 -8.56 -5.92
C SER A 5 26.45 -8.05 -5.70
N SER A 6 25.91 -8.19 -4.49
CA SER A 6 24.57 -7.71 -4.14
C SER A 6 24.51 -6.18 -4.12
N ALA A 7 25.47 -5.53 -3.46
CA ALA A 7 25.52 -4.07 -3.36
C ALA A 7 25.73 -3.41 -4.74
N ALA A 8 26.55 -3.97 -5.61
CA ALA A 8 26.74 -3.48 -6.97
C ALA A 8 25.46 -3.62 -7.82
N SER A 9 24.72 -4.72 -7.67
CA SER A 9 23.42 -4.93 -8.32
C SER A 9 22.37 -3.92 -7.86
N ASP A 10 22.35 -3.60 -6.57
CA ASP A 10 21.39 -2.65 -6.01
C ASP A 10 21.72 -1.20 -6.39
N VAL A 11 23.01 -0.83 -6.46
CA VAL A 11 23.46 0.47 -6.97
C VAL A 11 23.09 0.60 -8.45
N TYR A 12 23.32 -0.42 -9.25
CA TYR A 12 22.97 -0.42 -10.68
C TYR A 12 21.45 -0.27 -10.90
N LYS A 13 20.64 -1.01 -10.15
CA LYS A 13 19.18 -0.87 -10.21
C LYS A 13 18.69 0.52 -9.81
N ARG A 14 19.26 1.10 -8.76
CA ARG A 14 18.94 2.47 -8.32
C ARG A 14 19.36 3.51 -9.37
N GLN A 15 20.51 3.35 -10.00
CA GLN A 15 20.98 4.24 -11.07
C GLN A 15 20.12 4.09 -12.32
N TYR A 16 19.75 2.87 -12.72
CA TYR A 16 18.88 2.62 -13.86
C TYR A 16 17.47 3.19 -13.67
N LEU A 17 16.88 2.98 -12.48
CA LEU A 17 15.59 3.59 -12.12
C LEU A 17 15.68 5.10 -12.06
N GLY A 18 16.75 5.64 -11.47
CA GLY A 18 17.00 7.08 -11.43
C GLY A 18 17.18 7.71 -12.80
N GLN A 19 17.86 7.03 -13.74
CA GLN A 19 18.00 7.49 -15.12
C GLN A 19 16.68 7.46 -15.88
N LYS A 20 15.91 6.39 -15.78
CA LYS A 20 14.57 6.26 -16.39
C LYS A 20 13.59 7.32 -15.87
N LEU A 21 13.59 7.55 -14.56
CA LEU A 21 12.81 8.62 -13.93
C LEU A 21 13.33 10.00 -14.33
N SER A 22 14.65 10.19 -14.46
CA SER A 22 15.29 11.45 -14.85
C SER A 22 14.97 11.82 -16.30
N GLU A 23 14.98 10.88 -17.24
CA GLU A 23 14.64 11.12 -18.65
C GLU A 23 13.18 11.57 -18.81
N THR A 24 12.26 11.01 -18.02
CA THR A 24 10.84 11.41 -18.00
C THR A 24 10.63 12.71 -17.23
N VAL A 25 11.39 12.93 -16.15
CA VAL A 25 11.28 14.09 -15.24
C VAL A 25 11.88 15.37 -15.83
N GLN A 26 12.82 15.28 -16.79
CA GLN A 26 13.35 16.48 -17.48
C GLN A 26 12.29 17.30 -18.22
N GLN A 27 11.11 16.72 -18.50
CA GLN A 27 10.03 17.37 -19.23
C GLN A 27 8.89 17.89 -18.32
N ILE A 28 9.00 17.78 -16.99
CA ILE A 28 7.95 18.19 -16.05
C ILE A 28 8.38 19.39 -15.20
N SER A 29 7.40 20.24 -14.86
CA SER A 29 7.61 21.42 -13.98
C SER A 29 7.95 21.01 -12.54
N ASP A 30 8.48 21.93 -11.75
CA ASP A 30 8.79 21.70 -10.34
C ASP A 30 7.55 21.28 -9.54
N ARG A 31 6.40 21.92 -9.78
CA ARG A 31 5.13 21.53 -9.19
C ARG A 31 4.73 20.08 -9.54
N GLN A 32 4.92 19.67 -10.77
CA GLN A 32 4.64 18.30 -11.21
C GLN A 32 5.60 17.29 -10.54
N ARG A 33 6.85 17.67 -10.28
CA ARG A 33 7.80 16.83 -9.51
C ARG A 33 7.36 16.63 -8.07
N GLU A 34 6.90 17.69 -7.40
CA GLU A 34 6.37 17.61 -6.05
C GLU A 34 5.14 16.70 -5.97
N LEU A 35 4.21 16.81 -6.92
CA LEU A 35 3.03 15.94 -7.00
C LEU A 35 3.40 14.49 -7.30
N LEU A 36 4.37 14.26 -8.18
CA LEU A 36 4.88 12.91 -8.47
C LEU A 36 5.54 12.30 -7.22
N HIS A 37 6.33 13.10 -6.48
CA HIS A 37 6.94 12.65 -5.23
C HIS A 37 5.87 12.31 -4.18
N LEU A 38 4.85 13.15 -4.01
CA LEU A 38 3.71 12.87 -3.13
C LEU A 38 3.03 11.55 -3.50
N ALA A 39 2.74 11.32 -4.77
CA ALA A 39 2.14 10.08 -5.24
C ALA A 39 3.07 8.87 -4.99
N ALA A 40 4.37 9.01 -5.19
CA ALA A 40 5.35 7.97 -4.91
C ALA A 40 5.42 7.61 -3.41
N VAL A 41 5.32 8.58 -2.51
CA VAL A 41 5.22 8.34 -1.06
C VAL A 41 3.98 7.50 -0.75
N MET A 42 2.84 7.82 -1.34
CA MET A 42 1.60 7.06 -1.13
C MET A 42 1.72 5.61 -1.58
N VAL A 43 2.22 5.35 -2.79
CA VAL A 43 2.27 3.99 -3.35
C VAL A 43 3.44 3.15 -2.85
N ASN A 44 4.48 3.75 -2.35
CA ASN A 44 5.67 3.06 -1.88
C ASN A 44 5.79 3.08 -0.35
N ASN A 45 5.95 4.26 0.25
CA ASN A 45 6.25 4.37 1.67
C ASN A 45 5.04 3.95 2.54
N PHE A 46 3.84 4.42 2.21
CA PHE A 46 2.64 4.05 2.98
C PHE A 46 2.27 2.58 2.77
N THR A 47 2.41 2.06 1.57
CA THR A 47 2.20 0.62 1.31
C THR A 47 3.18 -0.24 2.12
N ASN A 48 4.47 0.14 2.15
CA ASN A 48 5.45 -0.57 2.98
C ASN A 48 5.08 -0.52 4.47
N HIS A 49 4.62 0.64 4.95
CA HIS A 49 4.18 0.78 6.35
C HIS A 49 2.95 -0.09 6.65
N LEU A 50 1.99 -0.20 5.72
CA LEU A 50 0.84 -1.11 5.88
C LEU A 50 1.27 -2.57 5.98
N PHE A 51 2.31 -2.99 5.24
CA PHE A 51 2.88 -4.33 5.40
C PHE A 51 3.47 -4.53 6.80
N ALA A 52 4.22 -3.54 7.32
CA ALA A 52 4.79 -3.61 8.65
C ALA A 52 3.70 -3.74 9.73
N LEU A 53 2.63 -2.93 9.68
CA LEU A 53 1.50 -3.02 10.60
C LEU A 53 0.75 -4.35 10.49
N SER A 54 0.62 -4.90 9.29
CA SER A 54 0.00 -6.21 9.07
C SER A 54 0.84 -7.34 9.66
N ASN A 55 2.16 -7.28 9.50
CA ASN A 55 3.07 -8.26 10.09
C ASN A 55 3.01 -8.23 11.63
N GLU A 56 2.98 -7.04 12.24
CA GLU A 56 2.83 -6.87 13.69
C GLU A 56 1.58 -7.60 14.20
N ILE A 57 0.43 -7.42 13.55
CA ILE A 57 -0.82 -8.11 13.93
C ILE A 57 -0.68 -9.62 13.79
N LEU A 58 -0.06 -10.11 12.72
CA LEU A 58 0.09 -11.55 12.48
C LEU A 58 1.04 -12.19 13.46
N GLU A 59 2.22 -11.61 13.67
CA GLU A 59 3.27 -12.14 14.55
C GLU A 59 2.81 -12.20 16.00
N GLU A 60 2.09 -11.19 16.49
CA GLU A 60 1.49 -11.20 17.82
C GLU A 60 0.45 -12.31 18.04
N ASN A 61 -0.11 -12.85 16.96
CA ASN A 61 -1.08 -13.93 16.99
C ASN A 61 -0.51 -15.25 16.45
N GLU A 62 0.83 -15.39 16.47
CA GLU A 62 1.56 -16.60 16.06
C GLU A 62 1.28 -17.02 14.59
N LEU A 63 0.91 -16.07 13.74
CA LEU A 63 0.70 -16.27 12.31
C LEU A 63 1.92 -15.79 11.51
N GLN A 64 2.29 -16.53 10.47
CA GLN A 64 3.44 -16.17 9.64
C GLN A 64 3.05 -15.10 8.61
N PRO A 65 3.83 -14.01 8.48
CA PRO A 65 3.56 -12.96 7.50
C PRO A 65 3.53 -13.42 6.05
N ASP A 66 4.25 -14.50 5.71
CA ASP A 66 4.30 -15.07 4.36
C ASP A 66 2.94 -15.62 3.87
N LEU A 67 1.99 -15.87 4.77
CA LEU A 67 0.61 -16.21 4.44
C LEU A 67 -0.06 -15.14 3.55
N LEU A 68 0.39 -13.88 3.63
CA LEU A 68 -0.13 -12.78 2.82
C LEU A 68 0.59 -12.61 1.47
N HIS A 69 1.74 -13.25 1.24
CA HIS A 69 2.52 -13.06 0.01
C HIS A 69 1.73 -13.32 -1.29
N PRO A 70 0.90 -14.39 -1.40
CA PRO A 70 0.09 -14.60 -2.60
C PRO A 70 -0.89 -13.46 -2.86
N LEU A 71 -1.55 -12.95 -1.81
CA LEU A 71 -2.50 -11.84 -1.91
C LEU A 71 -1.81 -10.54 -2.32
N ILE A 72 -0.65 -10.24 -1.74
CA ILE A 72 0.17 -9.07 -2.10
C ILE A 72 0.55 -9.12 -3.57
N LYS A 73 1.05 -10.28 -4.04
CA LYS A 73 1.43 -10.49 -5.44
C LYS A 73 0.25 -10.30 -6.39
N GLU A 74 -0.92 -10.84 -6.04
CA GLU A 74 -2.14 -10.70 -6.83
C GLU A 74 -2.59 -9.24 -6.91
N THR A 75 -2.60 -8.52 -5.78
CA THR A 75 -2.98 -7.11 -5.72
C THR A 75 -2.06 -6.28 -6.61
N PHE A 76 -0.74 -6.47 -6.52
CA PHE A 76 0.22 -5.77 -7.35
C PHE A 76 0.01 -6.08 -8.85
N ALA A 77 -0.18 -7.35 -9.22
CA ALA A 77 -0.41 -7.73 -10.60
C ALA A 77 -1.69 -7.08 -11.18
N LYS A 78 -2.76 -7.02 -10.40
CA LYS A 78 -4.02 -6.38 -10.81
C LYS A 78 -3.86 -4.88 -11.06
N THR A 79 -3.09 -4.17 -10.25
CA THR A 79 -2.86 -2.72 -10.42
C THR A 79 -2.02 -2.37 -11.65
N GLN A 80 -1.27 -3.34 -12.21
CA GLN A 80 -0.54 -3.15 -13.46
C GLN A 80 -1.43 -3.26 -14.71
N LEU A 81 -2.55 -3.96 -14.60
CA LEU A 81 -3.43 -4.30 -15.73
C LEU A 81 -4.75 -3.53 -15.72
N ASN A 82 -5.12 -2.94 -14.57
CA ASN A 82 -6.42 -2.30 -14.38
C ASN A 82 -6.27 -0.97 -13.65
N ASP A 83 -7.24 -0.09 -13.82
CA ASP A 83 -7.36 1.10 -12.99
C ASP A 83 -7.65 0.68 -11.52
N PRO A 84 -6.80 1.03 -10.54
CA PRO A 84 -7.02 0.72 -9.14
C PRO A 84 -8.38 1.14 -8.59
N ALA A 85 -8.96 2.22 -9.12
CA ALA A 85 -10.28 2.68 -8.71
C ALA A 85 -11.40 1.69 -9.06
N THR A 86 -11.25 0.92 -10.14
CA THR A 86 -12.26 -0.04 -10.61
C THR A 86 -12.16 -1.41 -9.96
N ILE A 87 -11.00 -1.73 -9.37
CA ILE A 87 -10.72 -3.05 -8.77
C ILE A 87 -10.72 -3.03 -7.24
N GLN A 88 -11.12 -1.91 -6.63
CA GLN A 88 -11.19 -1.81 -5.16
C GLN A 88 -12.18 -2.84 -4.60
N THR A 89 -11.72 -3.61 -3.61
CA THR A 89 -12.50 -4.65 -2.92
C THR A 89 -12.47 -4.42 -1.42
N GLY A 90 -13.15 -5.27 -0.68
CA GLY A 90 -13.11 -5.29 0.79
C GLY A 90 -14.44 -4.90 1.44
N PRO A 91 -14.54 -5.00 2.77
CA PRO A 91 -15.76 -4.73 3.51
C PRO A 91 -16.25 -3.28 3.36
N ALA A 92 -15.34 -2.32 3.25
CA ALA A 92 -15.68 -0.91 3.09
C ALA A 92 -16.48 -0.63 1.79
N VAL A 93 -16.08 -1.23 0.66
CA VAL A 93 -16.79 -1.07 -0.62
C VAL A 93 -18.17 -1.72 -0.59
N ARG A 94 -18.31 -2.85 0.13
CA ARG A 94 -19.57 -3.59 0.23
C ARG A 94 -20.52 -3.06 1.28
N GLY A 95 -20.10 -2.07 2.10
CA GLY A 95 -20.89 -1.59 3.23
C GLY A 95 -21.01 -2.62 4.38
N ASP A 96 -20.08 -3.57 4.48
CA ASP A 96 -20.10 -4.62 5.49
C ASP A 96 -19.65 -4.10 6.86
N MET A 97 -20.55 -3.36 7.50
CA MET A 97 -20.31 -2.75 8.80
C MET A 97 -20.06 -3.78 9.90
N ALA A 98 -20.65 -4.97 9.80
CA ALA A 98 -20.45 -6.03 10.78
C ALA A 98 -18.97 -6.49 10.81
N THR A 99 -18.36 -6.69 9.65
CA THR A 99 -16.93 -7.01 9.54
C THR A 99 -16.05 -5.84 9.96
N ILE A 100 -16.37 -4.60 9.54
CA ILE A 100 -15.61 -3.40 9.92
C ILE A 100 -15.58 -3.25 11.44
N ASN A 101 -16.74 -3.33 12.10
CA ASN A 101 -16.86 -3.20 13.55
C ASN A 101 -16.06 -4.29 14.29
N ARG A 102 -16.10 -5.53 13.82
CA ARG A 102 -15.32 -6.62 14.38
C ARG A 102 -13.81 -6.37 14.25
N HIS A 103 -13.35 -5.86 13.11
CA HIS A 103 -11.94 -5.49 12.94
C HIS A 103 -11.54 -4.36 13.89
N MET A 104 -12.38 -3.34 14.06
CA MET A 104 -12.12 -2.25 15.01
C MET A 104 -12.03 -2.76 16.46
N GLU A 105 -12.89 -3.72 16.85
CA GLU A 105 -12.79 -4.36 18.19
C GLU A 105 -11.46 -5.08 18.38
N LEU A 106 -11.01 -5.87 17.39
CA LEU A 106 -9.72 -6.56 17.44
C LEU A 106 -8.54 -5.58 17.56
N LEU A 107 -8.67 -4.39 16.96
CA LEU A 107 -7.62 -3.36 16.95
C LEU A 107 -7.63 -2.44 18.19
N LYS A 108 -8.55 -2.60 19.14
CA LYS A 108 -8.61 -1.72 20.35
C LYS A 108 -7.31 -1.71 21.16
N LYS A 109 -6.58 -2.81 21.15
CA LYS A 109 -5.27 -2.90 21.82
C LYS A 109 -4.13 -2.23 21.05
N HIS A 110 -4.38 -1.83 19.79
CA HIS A 110 -3.42 -1.19 18.90
C HIS A 110 -3.97 0.17 18.39
N PRO A 111 -3.98 1.21 19.21
CA PRO A 111 -4.66 2.47 18.88
C PRO A 111 -4.11 3.16 17.63
N GLN A 112 -2.81 3.02 17.33
CA GLN A 112 -2.21 3.58 16.13
C GLN A 112 -2.66 2.82 14.87
N ILE A 113 -2.71 1.50 14.90
CA ILE A 113 -3.19 0.67 13.78
C ILE A 113 -4.68 0.92 13.57
N LEU A 114 -5.46 1.03 14.65
CA LEU A 114 -6.89 1.35 14.59
C LEU A 114 -7.13 2.68 13.89
N GLN A 115 -6.35 3.71 14.19
CA GLN A 115 -6.46 5.02 13.54
C GLN A 115 -6.20 4.94 12.03
N VAL A 116 -5.16 4.21 11.61
CA VAL A 116 -4.87 3.97 10.19
C VAL A 116 -6.00 3.21 9.52
N TYR A 117 -6.49 2.13 10.14
CA TYR A 117 -7.60 1.34 9.63
C TYR A 117 -8.86 2.18 9.43
N GLN A 118 -9.24 2.98 10.42
CA GLN A 118 -10.42 3.87 10.35
C GLN A 118 -10.28 4.92 9.24
N SER A 119 -9.10 5.55 9.12
CA SER A 119 -8.84 6.56 8.11
C SER A 119 -8.96 6.00 6.69
N LEU A 120 -8.37 4.85 6.44
CA LEU A 120 -8.43 4.18 5.13
C LEU A 120 -9.84 3.66 4.84
N THR A 121 -10.51 3.07 5.82
CA THR A 121 -11.90 2.59 5.68
C THR A 121 -12.83 3.75 5.31
N SER A 122 -12.76 4.87 6.00
CA SER A 122 -13.56 6.06 5.71
C SER A 122 -13.26 6.62 4.32
N SER A 123 -11.98 6.66 3.92
CA SER A 123 -11.58 7.11 2.59
C SER A 123 -12.15 6.21 1.49
N ILE A 124 -12.10 4.89 1.67
CA ILE A 124 -12.65 3.92 0.71
C ILE A 124 -14.17 4.07 0.62
N ILE A 125 -14.87 4.16 1.73
CA ILE A 125 -16.34 4.36 1.75
C ILE A 125 -16.70 5.64 1.00
N SER A 126 -16.02 6.75 1.29
CA SER A 126 -16.26 8.04 0.65
C SER A 126 -16.06 8.00 -0.87
N LYS A 127 -15.08 7.24 -1.34
CA LYS A 127 -14.72 7.19 -2.78
C LYS A 127 -15.47 6.11 -3.56
N HIS A 128 -15.80 4.99 -2.93
CA HIS A 128 -16.30 3.79 -3.59
C HIS A 128 -17.58 3.24 -2.98
N GLY A 129 -18.02 3.76 -1.83
CA GLY A 129 -19.27 3.34 -1.20
C GLY A 129 -20.42 3.56 -2.15
N LYS A 130 -21.34 2.59 -2.25
CA LYS A 130 -22.60 2.78 -2.98
C LYS A 130 -23.37 3.86 -2.22
N ASN A 131 -23.60 5.00 -2.85
CA ASN A 131 -24.61 5.92 -2.38
C ASN A 131 -25.94 5.15 -2.49
N GLU A 132 -26.47 4.68 -1.37
CA GLU A 132 -27.89 4.30 -1.31
C GLU A 132 -28.67 5.59 -1.55
N VAL A 133 -29.19 5.73 -2.76
CA VAL A 133 -30.21 6.73 -3.14
C VAL A 133 -31.56 6.15 -2.79
#